data_02988eb9a14cf74a9d497193f4929c4e
#
_entry.id   02988eb9a14cf74a9d497193f4929c4e
#
_cell.length_a   1.000
_cell.length_b   1.000
_cell.length_c   1.000
_cell.angle_alpha   90.00
_cell.angle_beta   90.00
_cell.angle_gamma   90.00
#
_symmetry.space_group_name_H-M   'P 1'
#
loop_
_entity.id
_entity.type
_entity.pdbx_description
1 polymer ?
#
loop_
_entity_poly.entity_id
_entity_poly.type
_entity_poly.pdbx_seq_one_letter_code
_entity_poly.pdbx_strand_id
1 'polypeptide(L)'
;GARQDSLIDIGQQVGFSLEPAADSLKMADSYYQNCGQLEAIHQKLVEQLRANGLLDIYQRIELPLTKVLAAMELNGIKVDQAWLAGLAGEWQTKLAELTQKIYQQAGQDFNINSPKQLQVVLFDDLKLVSKGLSKTKSGPSTDAANLQKLQQQHPIIELIIEYRELSKLLNTYALSLPKLINRDDGRLHANFQQAITATGRLSASEPNLQNIPTKTEIGKKLRQAFITDPGCQLISFDYSQIELRIMASLANEQGMIADFVAGQDIHLATAAKINDIPLDQVSDQQRRAAKAVNFGLLYGQGPHGLAEATGLSYGAAKDFIDQYFVVYPRIAEYMNEAVDQARRLGFAATVWGRRRYLPDLDSPNQAIRRAAERMAINLPIQGTAADIMKAAMIAVDDWLADNFDQRQARLILQIHDEILIEAASEKVDKIIAAVPKLMTDVIDLAVSLAVSTKTGFNWAEL
;
A
#
# COMPACT_ATOMS: atom_id res chain seq x y z
N GLY A 1 8.07 8.81 -10.29
CA GLY A 1 8.27 7.39 -10.38
C GLY A 1 9.66 7.10 -10.90
N ALA A 2 10.40 6.24 -10.23
CA ALA A 2 11.67 5.76 -10.77
C ALA A 2 11.37 5.04 -12.10
N ARG A 3 12.07 5.41 -13.18
CA ARG A 3 12.12 4.57 -14.39
C ARG A 3 12.87 3.29 -14.03
N GLN A 4 12.43 2.17 -14.55
CA GLN A 4 13.30 0.99 -14.68
C GLN A 4 14.33 1.34 -15.77
N ASP A 5 15.44 1.90 -15.35
CA ASP A 5 16.51 2.21 -16.29
C ASP A 5 17.17 0.88 -16.72
N SER A 6 17.37 0.73 -18.02
CA SER A 6 18.14 -0.40 -18.54
C SER A 6 19.60 -0.29 -18.06
N LEU A 7 20.36 -1.39 -18.12
CA LEU A 7 21.80 -1.37 -17.79
C LEU A 7 22.53 -0.31 -18.63
N ILE A 8 22.09 -0.08 -19.87
CA ILE A 8 22.62 0.96 -20.75
C ILE A 8 22.35 2.35 -20.18
N ASP A 9 21.11 2.62 -19.73
CA ASP A 9 20.75 3.91 -19.12
C ASP A 9 21.54 4.16 -17.84
N ILE A 10 21.67 3.13 -16.99
CA ILE A 10 22.48 3.20 -15.75
C ILE A 10 23.94 3.47 -16.07
N GLY A 11 24.52 2.76 -17.04
CA GLY A 11 25.89 2.98 -17.48
C GLY A 11 26.13 4.41 -17.95
N GLN A 12 25.24 4.96 -18.79
CA GLN A 12 25.31 6.33 -19.27
C GLN A 12 25.25 7.36 -18.13
N GLN A 13 24.36 7.17 -17.13
CA GLN A 13 24.24 8.07 -15.97
C GLN A 13 25.54 8.16 -15.16
N VAL A 14 26.32 7.08 -15.11
CA VAL A 14 27.62 7.05 -14.40
C VAL A 14 28.82 7.24 -15.34
N GLY A 15 28.58 7.60 -16.61
CA GLY A 15 29.60 7.99 -17.59
C GLY A 15 30.25 6.83 -18.33
N PHE A 16 29.54 5.70 -18.48
CA PHE A 16 29.96 4.57 -19.31
C PHE A 16 29.10 4.47 -20.57
N SER A 17 29.73 4.10 -21.68
CA SER A 17 29.04 3.83 -22.95
C SER A 17 28.84 2.31 -23.08
N LEU A 18 27.63 1.85 -22.88
CA LEU A 18 27.25 0.45 -23.12
C LEU A 18 26.55 0.34 -24.48
N GLU A 19 26.93 -0.64 -25.28
CA GLU A 19 26.41 -0.86 -26.62
C GLU A 19 25.10 -1.66 -26.57
N PRO A 20 24.01 -1.23 -27.21
CA PRO A 20 22.82 -2.07 -27.38
C PRO A 20 23.14 -3.22 -28.32
N ALA A 21 22.67 -4.42 -28.00
CA ALA A 21 22.78 -5.59 -28.89
C ALA A 21 21.94 -5.39 -30.13
N ALA A 22 22.59 -5.03 -31.23
CA ALA A 22 21.89 -4.72 -32.50
C ALA A 22 21.62 -5.95 -33.39
N ASP A 23 22.35 -7.04 -33.21
CA ASP A 23 22.24 -8.26 -34.03
C ASP A 23 22.69 -9.51 -33.24
N SER A 24 22.11 -10.66 -33.56
CA SER A 24 22.42 -11.95 -32.89
C SER A 24 23.88 -12.36 -32.95
N LEU A 25 24.62 -11.99 -33.99
CA LEU A 25 26.07 -12.25 -34.16
C LEU A 25 26.94 -11.26 -33.37
N LYS A 26 26.49 -10.02 -33.16
CA LYS A 26 27.16 -9.01 -32.35
C LYS A 26 26.77 -9.06 -30.88
N MET A 27 25.79 -9.88 -30.54
CA MET A 27 25.25 -10.02 -29.19
C MET A 27 26.34 -10.53 -28.22
N ALA A 28 27.12 -11.53 -28.62
CA ALA A 28 28.19 -12.06 -27.79
C ALA A 28 29.30 -11.02 -27.50
N ASP A 29 29.76 -10.30 -28.52
CA ASP A 29 30.81 -9.27 -28.36
C ASP A 29 30.29 -8.10 -27.50
N SER A 30 29.05 -7.65 -27.72
CA SER A 30 28.42 -6.62 -26.89
C SER A 30 28.26 -7.07 -25.45
N TYR A 31 27.86 -8.33 -25.19
CA TYR A 31 27.79 -8.87 -23.84
C TYR A 31 29.15 -8.92 -23.16
N TYR A 32 30.21 -9.39 -23.86
CA TYR A 32 31.58 -9.43 -23.30
C TYR A 32 32.10 -8.03 -22.97
N GLN A 33 31.90 -7.05 -23.86
CA GLN A 33 32.30 -5.66 -23.61
C GLN A 33 31.55 -5.04 -22.47
N ASN A 34 30.22 -5.25 -22.41
CA ASN A 34 29.37 -4.74 -21.32
C ASN A 34 29.74 -5.40 -19.98
N CYS A 35 29.98 -6.72 -19.95
CA CYS A 35 30.43 -7.42 -18.75
C CYS A 35 31.76 -6.88 -18.21
N GLY A 36 32.71 -6.53 -19.10
CA GLY A 36 33.98 -5.92 -18.70
C GLY A 36 33.82 -4.55 -18.01
N GLN A 37 32.71 -3.84 -18.24
CA GLN A 37 32.43 -2.55 -17.60
C GLN A 37 31.62 -2.67 -16.31
N LEU A 38 30.95 -3.82 -16.04
CA LEU A 38 30.06 -3.99 -14.89
C LEU A 38 30.74 -3.70 -13.56
N GLU A 39 31.95 -4.17 -13.36
CA GLU A 39 32.72 -3.95 -12.13
C GLU A 39 33.00 -2.46 -11.91
N ALA A 40 33.42 -1.74 -12.95
CA ALA A 40 33.69 -0.30 -12.88
C ALA A 40 32.41 0.50 -12.65
N ILE A 41 31.29 0.12 -13.27
CA ILE A 41 29.96 0.70 -13.02
C ILE A 41 29.56 0.47 -11.57
N HIS A 42 29.69 -0.75 -11.08
CA HIS A 42 29.36 -1.10 -9.68
C HIS A 42 30.19 -0.27 -8.70
N GLN A 43 31.52 -0.20 -8.89
CA GLN A 43 32.39 0.60 -8.01
C GLN A 43 31.94 2.08 -7.99
N LYS A 44 31.65 2.65 -9.14
CA LYS A 44 31.20 4.04 -9.24
C LYS A 44 29.85 4.29 -8.59
N LEU A 45 28.90 3.34 -8.73
CA LEU A 45 27.60 3.41 -8.04
C LEU A 45 27.79 3.30 -6.52
N VAL A 46 28.65 2.41 -6.04
CA VAL A 46 28.97 2.27 -4.61
C VAL A 46 29.60 3.56 -4.06
N GLU A 47 30.51 4.21 -4.82
CA GLU A 47 31.06 5.51 -4.45
C GLU A 47 29.98 6.58 -4.35
N GLN A 48 29.04 6.64 -5.29
CA GLN A 48 27.90 7.56 -5.24
C GLN A 48 26.98 7.28 -4.06
N LEU A 49 26.68 6.01 -3.77
CA LEU A 49 25.89 5.62 -2.59
C LEU A 49 26.58 6.06 -1.30
N ARG A 50 27.92 5.86 -1.21
CA ARG A 50 28.72 6.29 -0.05
C ARG A 50 28.72 7.81 0.11
N ALA A 51 28.96 8.55 -0.96
CA ALA A 51 28.97 10.01 -0.96
C ALA A 51 27.60 10.60 -0.54
N ASN A 52 26.52 9.90 -0.86
CA ASN A 52 25.16 10.28 -0.48
C ASN A 52 24.69 9.69 0.85
N GLY A 53 25.52 8.93 1.58
CA GLY A 53 25.13 8.28 2.84
C GLY A 53 24.04 7.21 2.69
N LEU A 54 23.95 6.56 1.52
CA LEU A 54 22.96 5.54 1.19
C LEU A 54 23.54 4.12 1.17
N LEU A 55 24.86 3.97 1.36
CA LEU A 55 25.54 2.68 1.24
C LEU A 55 25.07 1.69 2.31
N ASP A 56 24.85 2.15 3.54
CA ASP A 56 24.44 1.29 4.66
C ASP A 56 23.05 0.67 4.37
N ILE A 57 22.06 1.48 4.00
CA ILE A 57 20.72 0.98 3.69
C ILE A 57 20.73 0.05 2.47
N TYR A 58 21.57 0.34 1.47
CA TYR A 58 21.76 -0.53 0.32
C TYR A 58 22.29 -1.91 0.72
N GLN A 59 23.36 -1.96 1.52
CA GLN A 59 24.03 -3.20 1.92
C GLN A 59 23.23 -4.01 2.94
N ARG A 60 22.53 -3.35 3.87
CA ARG A 60 21.82 -4.02 4.96
C ARG A 60 20.39 -4.39 4.60
N ILE A 61 19.76 -3.68 3.67
CA ILE A 61 18.34 -3.87 3.34
C ILE A 61 18.15 -4.20 1.87
N GLU A 62 18.51 -3.29 0.94
CA GLU A 62 18.09 -3.46 -0.45
C GLU A 62 18.75 -4.67 -1.13
N LEU A 63 20.04 -4.88 -0.90
CA LEU A 63 20.77 -5.99 -1.51
C LEU A 63 20.35 -7.37 -0.93
N PRO A 64 20.30 -7.59 0.39
CA PRO A 64 19.83 -8.87 0.95
C PRO A 64 18.36 -9.17 0.57
N LEU A 65 17.51 -8.14 0.53
CA LEU A 65 16.10 -8.30 0.18
C LEU A 65 15.91 -8.88 -1.23
N THR A 66 16.82 -8.65 -2.17
CA THR A 66 16.72 -9.23 -3.53
C THR A 66 16.60 -10.75 -3.50
N LYS A 67 17.36 -11.42 -2.60
CA LYS A 67 17.29 -12.87 -2.41
C LYS A 67 15.93 -13.31 -1.87
N VAL A 68 15.42 -12.57 -0.87
CA VAL A 68 14.11 -12.87 -0.26
C VAL A 68 12.99 -12.75 -1.30
N LEU A 69 12.99 -11.66 -2.08
CA LEU A 69 11.97 -11.45 -3.12
C LEU A 69 12.06 -12.50 -4.22
N ALA A 70 13.26 -12.86 -4.67
CA ALA A 70 13.45 -13.93 -5.64
C ALA A 70 12.91 -15.28 -5.11
N ALA A 71 13.11 -15.59 -3.83
CA ALA A 71 12.56 -16.79 -3.22
C ALA A 71 11.02 -16.73 -3.14
N MET A 72 10.44 -15.59 -2.77
CA MET A 72 8.98 -15.37 -2.75
C MET A 72 8.35 -15.51 -4.14
N GLU A 73 8.99 -14.94 -5.16
CA GLU A 73 8.57 -15.07 -6.56
C GLU A 73 8.59 -16.53 -7.03
N LEU A 74 9.62 -17.29 -6.66
CA LEU A 74 9.70 -18.72 -6.95
C LEU A 74 8.68 -19.55 -6.15
N ASN A 75 8.44 -19.21 -4.89
CA ASN A 75 7.46 -19.88 -4.04
C ASN A 75 6.03 -19.71 -4.54
N GLY A 76 5.65 -18.49 -4.95
CA GLY A 76 4.30 -18.15 -5.38
C GLY A 76 3.23 -18.47 -4.34
N ILE A 77 1.96 -18.27 -4.69
CA ILE A 77 0.80 -18.63 -3.86
C ILE A 77 -0.12 -19.58 -4.63
N LYS A 78 -0.60 -20.64 -3.97
CA LYS A 78 -1.49 -21.62 -4.59
C LYS A 78 -2.89 -21.08 -4.77
N VAL A 79 -3.52 -21.44 -5.89
CA VAL A 79 -4.84 -20.94 -6.26
C VAL A 79 -5.78 -22.05 -6.64
N ASP A 80 -6.99 -22.03 -6.09
CA ASP A 80 -8.10 -22.89 -6.50
C ASP A 80 -8.74 -22.32 -7.78
N GLN A 81 -8.39 -22.94 -8.91
CA GLN A 81 -8.90 -22.57 -10.23
C GLN A 81 -10.41 -22.84 -10.37
N ALA A 82 -10.91 -23.90 -9.73
CA ALA A 82 -12.33 -24.26 -9.80
C ALA A 82 -13.16 -23.22 -9.06
N TRP A 83 -12.69 -22.76 -7.90
CA TRP A 83 -13.31 -21.68 -7.15
C TRP A 83 -13.36 -20.38 -7.98
N LEU A 84 -12.25 -19.98 -8.60
CA LEU A 84 -12.21 -18.78 -9.44
C LEU A 84 -13.16 -18.88 -10.65
N ALA A 85 -13.24 -20.03 -11.29
CA ALA A 85 -14.17 -20.24 -12.40
C ALA A 85 -15.64 -20.15 -11.96
N GLY A 86 -15.99 -20.77 -10.82
CA GLY A 86 -17.32 -20.67 -10.22
C GLY A 86 -17.68 -19.22 -9.88
N LEU A 87 -16.74 -18.51 -9.26
CA LEU A 87 -16.89 -17.11 -8.89
C LEU A 87 -17.07 -16.20 -10.11
N ALA A 88 -16.32 -16.45 -11.19
CA ALA A 88 -16.47 -15.71 -12.44
C ALA A 88 -17.87 -15.89 -13.04
N GLY A 89 -18.42 -17.11 -13.03
CA GLY A 89 -19.79 -17.39 -13.48
C GLY A 89 -20.85 -16.69 -12.64
N GLU A 90 -20.73 -16.75 -11.28
CA GLU A 90 -21.62 -16.03 -10.36
C GLU A 90 -21.61 -14.52 -10.65
N TRP A 91 -20.42 -13.95 -10.80
CA TRP A 91 -20.28 -12.51 -11.02
C TRP A 91 -20.73 -12.04 -12.39
N GLN A 92 -20.56 -12.86 -13.45
CA GLN A 92 -21.10 -12.56 -14.77
C GLN A 92 -22.63 -12.51 -14.75
N THR A 93 -23.27 -13.46 -14.07
CA THR A 93 -24.74 -13.48 -13.91
C THR A 93 -25.20 -12.22 -13.16
N LYS A 94 -24.56 -11.90 -12.05
CA LYS A 94 -24.91 -10.70 -11.26
C LYS A 94 -24.69 -9.40 -12.04
N LEU A 95 -23.63 -9.30 -12.85
CA LEU A 95 -23.39 -8.15 -13.72
C LEU A 95 -24.48 -8.00 -14.79
N ALA A 96 -24.97 -9.09 -15.36
CA ALA A 96 -26.07 -9.05 -16.30
C ALA A 96 -27.37 -8.53 -15.64
N GLU A 97 -27.68 -8.99 -14.43
CA GLU A 97 -28.82 -8.48 -13.66
C GLU A 97 -28.71 -6.98 -13.31
N LEU A 98 -27.52 -6.56 -12.87
CA LEU A 98 -27.22 -5.15 -12.58
C LEU A 98 -27.35 -4.29 -13.84
N THR A 99 -26.87 -4.77 -14.98
CA THR A 99 -26.99 -4.09 -16.26
C THR A 99 -28.45 -3.83 -16.62
N GLN A 100 -29.31 -4.83 -16.51
CA GLN A 100 -30.74 -4.68 -16.78
C GLN A 100 -31.40 -3.66 -15.84
N LYS A 101 -31.11 -3.73 -14.55
CA LYS A 101 -31.62 -2.76 -13.57
C LYS A 101 -31.15 -1.32 -13.86
N ILE A 102 -29.88 -1.15 -14.24
CA ILE A 102 -29.31 0.16 -14.61
C ILE A 102 -30.01 0.71 -15.85
N TYR A 103 -30.20 -0.11 -16.90
CA TYR A 103 -30.90 0.31 -18.11
C TYR A 103 -32.37 0.67 -17.86
N GLN A 104 -33.05 -0.09 -17.01
CA GLN A 104 -34.43 0.27 -16.59
C GLN A 104 -34.48 1.63 -15.87
N GLN A 105 -33.52 1.90 -15.00
CA GLN A 105 -33.43 3.19 -14.28
C GLN A 105 -33.01 4.36 -15.18
N ALA A 106 -32.19 4.08 -16.19
CA ALA A 106 -31.75 5.08 -17.16
C ALA A 106 -32.75 5.34 -18.29
N GLY A 107 -33.70 4.41 -18.52
CA GLY A 107 -34.64 4.47 -19.62
C GLY A 107 -34.03 4.16 -20.99
N GLN A 108 -32.78 3.74 -21.04
CA GLN A 108 -32.04 3.44 -22.27
C GLN A 108 -30.83 2.54 -22.01
N ASP A 109 -30.39 1.86 -23.07
CA ASP A 109 -29.15 1.09 -23.08
C ASP A 109 -27.95 2.01 -23.35
N PHE A 110 -26.87 1.79 -22.61
CA PHE A 110 -25.61 2.54 -22.79
C PHE A 110 -24.41 1.74 -22.23
N ASN A 111 -23.19 2.11 -22.61
CA ASN A 111 -22.00 1.51 -22.04
C ASN A 111 -21.70 2.08 -20.64
N ILE A 112 -22.05 1.32 -19.57
CA ILE A 112 -21.88 1.69 -18.16
C ILE A 112 -20.40 1.94 -17.82
N ASN A 113 -19.46 1.27 -18.51
CA ASN A 113 -18.02 1.46 -18.34
C ASN A 113 -17.46 2.68 -19.11
N SER A 114 -18.28 3.34 -19.94
CA SER A 114 -17.87 4.57 -20.62
C SER A 114 -18.13 5.80 -19.74
N PRO A 115 -17.10 6.49 -19.21
CA PRO A 115 -17.32 7.69 -18.41
C PRO A 115 -18.13 8.77 -19.15
N LYS A 116 -17.95 8.89 -20.46
CA LYS A 116 -18.63 9.88 -21.28
C LYS A 116 -20.12 9.59 -21.44
N GLN A 117 -20.50 8.32 -21.71
CA GLN A 117 -21.90 7.94 -21.83
C GLN A 117 -22.60 8.03 -20.47
N LEU A 118 -21.91 7.61 -19.39
CA LEU A 118 -22.45 7.74 -18.05
C LEU A 118 -22.67 9.20 -17.63
N GLN A 119 -21.78 10.13 -18.04
CA GLN A 119 -21.99 11.56 -17.80
C GLN A 119 -23.30 12.05 -18.44
N VAL A 120 -23.56 11.69 -19.70
CA VAL A 120 -24.80 12.05 -20.39
C VAL A 120 -26.01 11.52 -19.62
N VAL A 121 -26.03 10.23 -19.32
CA VAL A 121 -27.15 9.62 -18.56
C VAL A 121 -27.39 10.29 -17.22
N LEU A 122 -26.34 10.51 -16.43
CA LEU A 122 -26.51 11.06 -15.07
C LEU A 122 -26.87 12.56 -15.07
N PHE A 123 -26.22 13.36 -15.92
CA PHE A 123 -26.33 14.82 -15.82
C PHE A 123 -27.23 15.44 -16.88
N ASP A 124 -27.32 14.85 -18.09
CA ASP A 124 -28.15 15.38 -19.18
C ASP A 124 -29.54 14.75 -19.21
N ASP A 125 -29.67 13.44 -18.97
CA ASP A 125 -30.96 12.73 -19.02
C ASP A 125 -31.64 12.73 -17.65
N LEU A 126 -30.99 12.23 -16.60
CA LEU A 126 -31.53 12.15 -15.23
C LEU A 126 -31.42 13.47 -14.46
N LYS A 127 -30.74 14.50 -14.99
CA LYS A 127 -30.62 15.85 -14.42
C LYS A 127 -30.10 15.88 -12.98
N LEU A 128 -29.18 14.96 -12.61
CA LEU A 128 -28.60 14.96 -11.27
C LEU A 128 -27.77 16.22 -11.04
N VAL A 129 -27.76 16.69 -9.78
CA VAL A 129 -27.06 17.92 -9.40
C VAL A 129 -25.55 17.68 -9.34
N SER A 130 -24.80 18.30 -10.25
CA SER A 130 -23.32 18.18 -10.33
C SER A 130 -22.55 19.18 -9.45
N LYS A 131 -23.24 20.00 -8.64
CA LYS A 131 -22.61 21.00 -7.76
C LYS A 131 -21.72 20.30 -6.72
N GLY A 132 -20.46 20.74 -6.62
CA GLY A 132 -19.49 20.16 -5.67
C GLY A 132 -18.75 18.90 -6.16
N LEU A 133 -18.99 18.47 -7.41
CA LEU A 133 -18.24 17.39 -8.03
C LEU A 133 -16.95 17.90 -8.68
N SER A 134 -15.92 17.05 -8.69
CA SER A 134 -14.71 17.30 -9.47
C SER A 134 -15.03 17.26 -10.97
N LYS A 135 -14.31 18.03 -11.77
CA LYS A 135 -14.50 18.12 -13.23
C LYS A 135 -13.32 17.56 -13.98
N THR A 136 -13.61 16.90 -15.09
CA THR A 136 -12.65 16.53 -16.12
C THR A 136 -12.75 17.52 -17.27
N LYS A 137 -11.90 17.37 -18.29
CA LYS A 137 -11.99 18.18 -19.54
C LYS A 137 -13.35 18.02 -20.25
N SER A 138 -14.02 16.91 -20.06
CA SER A 138 -15.31 16.56 -20.70
C SER A 138 -16.55 16.82 -19.85
N GLY A 139 -16.41 17.31 -18.62
CA GLY A 139 -17.53 17.56 -17.71
C GLY A 139 -17.34 17.03 -16.30
N PRO A 140 -18.41 16.88 -15.49
CA PRO A 140 -18.32 16.34 -14.12
C PRO A 140 -17.75 14.93 -14.15
N SER A 141 -16.79 14.63 -13.26
CA SER A 141 -16.21 13.29 -13.16
C SER A 141 -17.24 12.29 -12.62
N THR A 142 -17.20 11.06 -13.15
CA THR A 142 -18.00 9.92 -12.67
C THR A 142 -17.13 8.92 -11.92
N ASP A 143 -16.03 9.38 -11.27
CA ASP A 143 -15.21 8.55 -10.39
C ASP A 143 -15.96 8.10 -9.14
N ALA A 144 -15.38 7.16 -8.40
CA ALA A 144 -16.02 6.57 -7.23
C ALA A 144 -16.38 7.62 -6.16
N ALA A 145 -15.51 8.62 -5.93
CA ALA A 145 -15.74 9.66 -4.95
C ALA A 145 -16.92 10.57 -5.33
N ASN A 146 -17.04 10.92 -6.62
CA ASN A 146 -18.17 11.71 -7.10
C ASN A 146 -19.48 10.89 -7.11
N LEU A 147 -19.42 9.60 -7.48
CA LEU A 147 -20.61 8.74 -7.40
C LEU A 147 -21.12 8.61 -5.96
N GLN A 148 -20.22 8.47 -4.97
CA GLN A 148 -20.64 8.48 -3.56
C GLN A 148 -21.38 9.75 -3.15
N LYS A 149 -20.96 10.93 -3.61
CA LYS A 149 -21.67 12.20 -3.35
C LYS A 149 -23.06 12.26 -3.99
N LEU A 150 -23.29 11.50 -5.04
CA LEU A 150 -24.57 11.41 -5.75
C LEU A 150 -25.49 10.32 -5.19
N GLN A 151 -25.04 9.49 -4.24
CA GLN A 151 -25.72 8.27 -3.80
C GLN A 151 -27.18 8.53 -3.33
N GLN A 152 -27.44 9.65 -2.68
CA GLN A 152 -28.77 9.99 -2.20
C GLN A 152 -29.67 10.65 -3.26
N GLN A 153 -29.16 10.95 -4.45
CA GLN A 153 -29.94 11.67 -5.47
C GLN A 153 -30.77 10.74 -6.36
N HIS A 154 -30.28 9.50 -6.62
CA HIS A 154 -31.00 8.57 -7.49
C HIS A 154 -30.57 7.12 -7.24
N PRO A 155 -31.50 6.13 -7.23
CA PRO A 155 -31.17 4.72 -6.99
C PRO A 155 -30.18 4.11 -7.99
N ILE A 156 -30.09 4.64 -9.21
CA ILE A 156 -29.14 4.18 -10.24
C ILE A 156 -27.68 4.25 -9.76
N ILE A 157 -27.37 5.19 -8.87
CA ILE A 157 -25.99 5.43 -8.42
C ILE A 157 -25.44 4.23 -7.64
N GLU A 158 -26.22 3.66 -6.74
CA GLU A 158 -25.83 2.46 -5.99
C GLU A 158 -25.59 1.28 -6.93
N LEU A 159 -26.47 1.08 -7.90
CA LEU A 159 -26.34 0.02 -8.91
C LEU A 159 -25.06 0.20 -9.75
N ILE A 160 -24.72 1.44 -10.12
CA ILE A 160 -23.49 1.74 -10.89
C ILE A 160 -22.23 1.51 -10.05
N ILE A 161 -22.25 1.89 -8.76
CA ILE A 161 -21.12 1.63 -7.85
C ILE A 161 -20.88 0.13 -7.72
N GLU A 162 -21.93 -0.65 -7.43
CA GLU A 162 -21.87 -2.11 -7.32
C GLU A 162 -21.41 -2.76 -8.65
N TYR A 163 -21.96 -2.33 -9.78
CA TYR A 163 -21.57 -2.81 -11.10
C TYR A 163 -20.09 -2.59 -11.38
N ARG A 164 -19.58 -1.38 -11.11
CA ARG A 164 -18.17 -1.04 -11.37
C ARG A 164 -17.20 -1.79 -10.48
N GLU A 165 -17.51 -1.94 -9.19
CA GLU A 165 -16.71 -2.73 -8.26
C GLU A 165 -16.64 -4.18 -8.73
N LEU A 166 -17.78 -4.79 -9.01
CA LEU A 166 -17.89 -6.18 -9.46
C LEU A 166 -17.19 -6.40 -10.81
N SER A 167 -17.44 -5.51 -11.79
CA SER A 167 -16.82 -5.57 -13.11
C SER A 167 -15.30 -5.45 -13.04
N LYS A 168 -14.79 -4.56 -12.19
CA LYS A 168 -13.34 -4.42 -11.97
C LYS A 168 -12.74 -5.71 -11.41
N LEU A 169 -13.35 -6.28 -10.37
CA LEU A 169 -12.84 -7.49 -9.73
C LEU A 169 -12.94 -8.72 -10.65
N LEU A 170 -14.04 -8.85 -11.39
CA LEU A 170 -14.20 -9.90 -12.38
C LEU A 170 -13.09 -9.86 -13.44
N ASN A 171 -12.88 -8.69 -14.06
CA ASN A 171 -11.93 -8.57 -15.17
C ASN A 171 -10.47 -8.60 -14.69
N THR A 172 -10.18 -7.92 -13.56
CA THR A 172 -8.79 -7.83 -13.07
C THR A 172 -8.31 -9.12 -12.42
N TYR A 173 -9.22 -9.88 -11.77
CA TYR A 173 -8.82 -11.05 -11.00
C TYR A 173 -9.50 -12.35 -11.48
N ALA A 174 -10.83 -12.49 -11.37
CA ALA A 174 -11.46 -13.78 -11.58
C ALA A 174 -11.25 -14.35 -12.99
N LEU A 175 -11.21 -13.52 -14.05
CA LEU A 175 -10.94 -13.92 -15.44
C LEU A 175 -9.46 -13.86 -15.83
N SER A 176 -8.65 -13.06 -15.13
CA SER A 176 -7.26 -12.86 -15.52
C SER A 176 -6.30 -13.76 -14.76
N LEU A 177 -6.50 -13.97 -13.44
CA LEU A 177 -5.62 -14.82 -12.64
C LEU A 177 -5.48 -16.25 -13.17
N PRO A 178 -6.55 -16.93 -13.62
CA PRO A 178 -6.40 -18.29 -14.17
C PRO A 178 -5.41 -18.41 -15.33
N LYS A 179 -5.19 -17.32 -16.07
CA LYS A 179 -4.27 -17.28 -17.22
C LYS A 179 -2.79 -17.14 -16.79
N LEU A 180 -2.57 -16.70 -15.57
CA LEU A 180 -1.24 -16.45 -14.98
C LEU A 180 -0.78 -17.61 -14.07
N ILE A 181 -1.67 -18.56 -13.77
CA ILE A 181 -1.33 -19.71 -12.95
C ILE A 181 -0.31 -20.58 -13.69
N ASN A 182 0.80 -20.85 -13.06
CA ASN A 182 1.80 -21.79 -13.56
C ASN A 182 1.19 -23.22 -13.55
N ARG A 183 1.27 -23.92 -14.68
CA ARG A 183 0.66 -25.23 -14.86
C ARG A 183 1.40 -26.36 -14.14
N ASP A 184 2.68 -26.15 -13.84
CA ASP A 184 3.53 -27.19 -13.23
C ASP A 184 3.28 -27.32 -11.71
N ASP A 185 2.94 -26.21 -11.03
CA ASP A 185 2.75 -26.18 -9.57
C ASP A 185 1.38 -25.66 -9.12
N GLY A 186 0.58 -25.08 -10.02
CA GLY A 186 -0.75 -24.53 -9.73
C GLY A 186 -0.68 -23.22 -8.92
N ARG A 187 0.43 -22.50 -8.98
CA ARG A 187 0.67 -21.28 -8.18
C ARG A 187 0.72 -20.03 -9.05
N LEU A 188 0.44 -18.89 -8.44
CA LEU A 188 0.68 -17.56 -9.01
C LEU A 188 2.00 -17.03 -8.49
N HIS A 189 2.83 -16.56 -9.38
CA HIS A 189 4.14 -15.98 -9.11
C HIS A 189 4.09 -14.49 -9.37
N ALA A 190 3.82 -13.71 -8.32
CA ALA A 190 3.82 -12.26 -8.41
C ALA A 190 5.25 -11.73 -8.58
N ASN A 191 5.41 -10.65 -9.33
CA ASN A 191 6.68 -9.97 -9.54
C ASN A 191 6.81 -8.83 -8.55
N PHE A 192 7.81 -8.84 -7.66
CA PHE A 192 8.03 -7.82 -6.65
C PHE A 192 9.07 -6.80 -7.10
N GLN A 193 8.77 -5.51 -6.90
CA GLN A 193 9.62 -4.41 -7.33
C GLN A 193 9.99 -3.52 -6.16
N GLN A 194 11.31 -3.31 -5.95
CA GLN A 194 11.83 -2.57 -4.81
C GLN A 194 11.92 -1.06 -5.04
N ALA A 195 12.06 -0.60 -6.29
CA ALA A 195 12.45 0.77 -6.62
C ALA A 195 11.36 1.63 -7.27
N ILE A 196 10.14 1.11 -7.43
CA ILE A 196 9.06 1.81 -8.16
C ILE A 196 8.37 2.88 -7.29
N THR A 197 8.13 2.57 -6.03
CA THR A 197 7.37 3.47 -5.17
C THR A 197 8.25 4.58 -4.61
N ALA A 198 7.69 5.76 -4.53
CA ALA A 198 8.42 6.93 -4.04
C ALA A 198 8.69 6.91 -2.52
N THR A 199 8.05 6.02 -1.78
CA THR A 199 8.20 5.85 -0.32
C THR A 199 9.15 4.70 0.05
N GLY A 200 9.61 3.91 -0.92
CA GLY A 200 10.39 2.70 -0.66
C GLY A 200 9.56 1.45 -0.37
N ARG A 201 8.22 1.55 -0.34
CA ARG A 201 7.35 0.38 -0.25
C ARG A 201 7.58 -0.54 -1.46
N LEU A 202 7.41 -1.82 -1.27
CA LEU A 202 7.36 -2.78 -2.38
C LEU A 202 6.09 -2.54 -3.22
N SER A 203 6.18 -2.80 -4.50
CA SER A 203 5.02 -2.95 -5.37
C SER A 203 5.02 -4.34 -5.99
N ALA A 204 3.85 -4.85 -6.31
CA ALA A 204 3.70 -6.13 -7.01
C ALA A 204 3.01 -5.92 -8.36
N SER A 205 3.41 -6.72 -9.35
CA SER A 205 2.80 -6.74 -10.67
C SER A 205 2.73 -8.18 -11.18
N GLU A 206 1.88 -8.41 -12.15
CA GLU A 206 1.75 -9.66 -12.91
C GLU A 206 1.62 -10.95 -12.07
N PRO A 207 0.65 -11.03 -11.12
CA PRO A 207 -0.43 -10.09 -10.82
C PRO A 207 -0.16 -9.16 -9.62
N ASN A 208 -0.84 -8.00 -9.58
CA ASN A 208 -0.83 -7.16 -8.39
C ASN A 208 -1.84 -7.68 -7.35
N LEU A 209 -1.39 -8.52 -6.44
CA LEU A 209 -2.20 -9.08 -5.37
C LEU A 209 -2.42 -8.10 -4.19
N GLN A 210 -1.60 -7.03 -4.09
CA GLN A 210 -1.70 -6.04 -3.01
C GLN A 210 -2.98 -5.18 -3.10
N ASN A 211 -3.65 -5.17 -4.26
CA ASN A 211 -4.86 -4.39 -4.50
C ASN A 211 -6.17 -5.18 -4.37
N ILE A 212 -6.13 -6.44 -3.92
CA ILE A 212 -7.32 -7.24 -3.66
C ILE A 212 -8.00 -6.69 -2.39
N PRO A 213 -9.31 -6.29 -2.47
CA PRO A 213 -10.01 -5.70 -1.33
C PRO A 213 -10.05 -6.64 -0.12
N THR A 214 -9.85 -6.06 1.07
CA THR A 214 -9.88 -6.82 2.34
C THR A 214 -11.23 -6.73 3.06
N LYS A 215 -11.97 -5.62 2.86
CA LYS A 215 -13.12 -5.27 3.68
C LYS A 215 -14.47 -5.63 3.05
N THR A 216 -14.53 -5.78 1.72
CA THR A 216 -15.79 -6.08 1.04
C THR A 216 -16.03 -7.58 0.97
N GLU A 217 -17.31 -8.00 1.02
CA GLU A 217 -17.69 -9.42 0.89
C GLU A 217 -17.22 -10.02 -0.44
N ILE A 218 -17.22 -9.21 -1.50
CA ILE A 218 -16.72 -9.61 -2.82
C ILE A 218 -15.21 -9.88 -2.77
N GLY A 219 -14.46 -9.03 -2.09
CA GLY A 219 -13.03 -9.20 -1.87
C GLY A 219 -12.71 -10.44 -1.03
N LYS A 220 -13.48 -10.70 0.03
CA LYS A 220 -13.35 -11.93 0.82
C LYS A 220 -13.59 -13.19 -0.01
N LYS A 221 -14.65 -13.21 -0.84
CA LYS A 221 -14.91 -14.33 -1.76
C LYS A 221 -13.74 -14.57 -2.71
N LEU A 222 -13.12 -13.51 -3.22
CA LEU A 222 -11.94 -13.63 -4.08
C LEU A 222 -10.74 -14.21 -3.31
N ARG A 223 -10.52 -13.78 -2.06
CA ARG A 223 -9.43 -14.26 -1.20
C ARG A 223 -9.57 -15.75 -0.84
N GLN A 224 -10.76 -16.31 -0.83
CA GLN A 224 -10.98 -17.74 -0.65
C GLN A 224 -10.33 -18.61 -1.74
N ALA A 225 -10.09 -18.04 -2.93
CA ALA A 225 -9.37 -18.74 -4.00
C ALA A 225 -7.90 -18.99 -3.70
N PHE A 226 -7.28 -18.24 -2.78
CA PHE A 226 -5.86 -18.38 -2.44
C PHE A 226 -5.73 -19.34 -1.27
N ILE A 227 -5.26 -20.53 -1.56
CA ILE A 227 -5.22 -21.69 -0.67
C ILE A 227 -3.79 -22.12 -0.36
N THR A 228 -3.63 -23.17 0.41
CA THR A 228 -2.34 -23.81 0.73
C THR A 228 -2.17 -25.15 0.03
N ASP A 229 -0.96 -25.68 0.07
CA ASP A 229 -0.75 -27.10 -0.20
C ASP A 229 -1.41 -27.98 0.89
N PRO A 230 -1.81 -29.23 0.55
CA PRO A 230 -2.39 -30.15 1.54
C PRO A 230 -1.46 -30.32 2.74
N GLY A 231 -2.01 -30.20 3.95
CA GLY A 231 -1.25 -30.32 5.21
C GLY A 231 -0.54 -29.04 5.64
N CYS A 232 -0.70 -27.93 4.89
CA CYS A 232 -0.15 -26.63 5.22
C CYS A 232 -1.23 -25.64 5.69
N GLN A 233 -0.81 -24.56 6.32
CA GLN A 233 -1.62 -23.40 6.67
C GLN A 233 -0.94 -22.11 6.21
N LEU A 234 -1.75 -21.08 5.95
CA LEU A 234 -1.28 -19.71 5.85
C LEU A 234 -1.15 -19.11 7.25
N ILE A 235 -0.10 -18.34 7.44
CA ILE A 235 0.11 -17.54 8.66
C ILE A 235 0.33 -16.10 8.20
N SER A 236 -0.48 -15.18 8.70
CA SER A 236 -0.34 -13.75 8.49
C SER A 236 0.29 -13.09 9.70
N PHE A 237 1.24 -12.20 9.47
CA PHE A 237 1.84 -11.33 10.47
C PHE A 237 1.72 -9.89 10.00
N ASP A 238 0.90 -9.09 10.67
CA ASP A 238 0.58 -7.71 10.31
C ASP A 238 1.01 -6.75 11.41
N TYR A 239 1.77 -5.72 11.05
CA TYR A 239 2.14 -4.67 11.99
C TYR A 239 0.92 -3.85 12.42
N SER A 240 0.67 -3.80 13.71
CA SER A 240 -0.42 -3.02 14.26
C SER A 240 -0.07 -1.53 14.34
N GLN A 241 -0.72 -0.71 13.50
CA GLN A 241 -0.62 0.75 13.50
C GLN A 241 0.84 1.27 13.40
N ILE A 242 1.67 0.61 12.60
CA ILE A 242 3.12 0.90 12.50
C ILE A 242 3.40 2.38 12.25
N GLU A 243 2.69 3.03 11.33
CA GLU A 243 2.93 4.44 10.99
C GLU A 243 2.63 5.37 12.16
N LEU A 244 1.60 5.08 12.98
CA LEU A 244 1.29 5.88 14.18
C LEU A 244 2.34 5.70 15.28
N ARG A 245 2.87 4.49 15.45
CA ARG A 245 3.96 4.20 16.40
C ARG A 245 5.25 4.92 16.00
N ILE A 246 5.56 4.90 14.70
CA ILE A 246 6.69 5.64 14.15
C ILE A 246 6.49 7.14 14.35
N MET A 247 5.33 7.69 14.03
CA MET A 247 5.01 9.11 14.20
C MET A 247 5.16 9.55 15.67
N ALA A 248 4.56 8.79 16.60
CA ALA A 248 4.66 9.07 18.02
C ALA A 248 6.12 9.10 18.50
N SER A 249 6.94 8.17 18.00
CA SER A 249 8.36 8.06 18.33
C SER A 249 9.17 9.21 17.72
N LEU A 250 8.98 9.54 16.43
CA LEU A 250 9.71 10.60 15.74
C LEU A 250 9.35 11.98 16.27
N ALA A 251 8.07 12.23 16.57
CA ALA A 251 7.60 13.47 17.19
C ALA A 251 7.96 13.55 18.69
N ASN A 252 8.36 12.44 19.29
CA ASN A 252 8.51 12.32 20.76
C ASN A 252 7.26 12.80 21.50
N GLU A 253 6.06 12.39 21.01
CA GLU A 253 4.77 12.78 21.57
C GLU A 253 4.43 11.91 22.78
N GLN A 254 4.74 12.42 23.98
CA GLN A 254 4.63 11.67 25.22
C GLN A 254 3.20 11.17 25.51
N GLY A 255 2.18 11.96 25.15
CA GLY A 255 0.79 11.59 25.33
C GLY A 255 0.38 10.38 24.51
N MET A 256 0.89 10.28 23.27
CA MET A 256 0.63 9.15 22.38
C MET A 256 1.51 7.93 22.73
N ILE A 257 2.77 8.18 23.13
CA ILE A 257 3.68 7.13 23.59
C ILE A 257 3.09 6.43 24.82
N ALA A 258 2.59 7.18 25.81
CA ALA A 258 1.97 6.63 27.00
C ALA A 258 0.74 5.76 26.69
N ASP A 259 -0.12 6.19 25.76
CA ASP A 259 -1.29 5.40 25.33
C ASP A 259 -0.87 4.06 24.71
N PHE A 260 0.16 4.05 23.86
CA PHE A 260 0.68 2.84 23.25
C PHE A 260 1.33 1.90 24.28
N VAL A 261 2.11 2.44 25.22
CA VAL A 261 2.75 1.66 26.28
C VAL A 261 1.70 1.05 27.21
N ALA A 262 0.60 1.76 27.47
CA ALA A 262 -0.53 1.25 28.26
C ALA A 262 -1.38 0.23 27.48
N GLY A 263 -1.07 -0.07 26.20
CA GLY A 263 -1.82 -1.00 25.36
C GLY A 263 -3.23 -0.51 24.99
N GLN A 264 -3.48 0.79 25.05
CA GLN A 264 -4.78 1.38 24.73
C GLN A 264 -5.04 1.40 23.22
N ASP A 265 -6.31 1.32 22.83
CA ASP A 265 -6.71 1.64 21.45
C ASP A 265 -6.44 3.13 21.19
N ILE A 266 -5.43 3.44 20.39
CA ILE A 266 -4.98 4.80 20.13
C ILE A 266 -6.07 5.68 19.53
N HIS A 267 -7.01 5.12 18.75
CA HIS A 267 -8.11 5.90 18.21
C HIS A 267 -9.16 6.22 19.26
N LEU A 268 -9.38 5.29 20.18
CA LEU A 268 -10.26 5.51 21.33
C LEU A 268 -9.66 6.54 22.29
N ALA A 269 -8.36 6.41 22.62
CA ALA A 269 -7.64 7.33 23.48
C ALA A 269 -7.59 8.76 22.89
N THR A 270 -7.33 8.87 21.57
CA THR A 270 -7.38 10.15 20.86
C THR A 270 -8.78 10.78 20.93
N ALA A 271 -9.84 10.00 20.69
CA ALA A 271 -11.22 10.50 20.76
C ALA A 271 -11.60 10.97 22.16
N ALA A 272 -11.24 10.22 23.20
CA ALA A 272 -11.47 10.58 24.59
C ALA A 272 -10.80 11.92 24.96
N LYS A 273 -9.52 12.07 24.63
CA LYS A 273 -8.74 13.28 24.89
C LYS A 273 -9.26 14.51 24.15
N ILE A 274 -9.62 14.37 22.86
CA ILE A 274 -10.14 15.49 22.05
C ILE A 274 -11.50 15.97 22.56
N ASN A 275 -12.36 15.06 23.02
CA ASN A 275 -13.70 15.39 23.49
C ASN A 275 -13.75 15.62 25.01
N ASP A 276 -12.65 15.49 25.72
CA ASP A 276 -12.53 15.58 27.19
C ASP A 276 -13.58 14.70 27.92
N ILE A 277 -13.63 13.43 27.51
CA ILE A 277 -14.54 12.41 28.06
C ILE A 277 -13.79 11.13 28.45
N PRO A 278 -14.30 10.32 29.38
CA PRO A 278 -13.77 9.00 29.69
C PRO A 278 -13.80 8.06 28.49
N LEU A 279 -12.85 7.10 28.46
CA LEU A 279 -12.72 6.12 27.36
C LEU A 279 -14.02 5.33 27.08
N ASP A 280 -14.74 4.94 28.13
CA ASP A 280 -15.99 4.18 28.09
C ASP A 280 -17.18 4.99 27.57
N GLN A 281 -17.08 6.31 27.49
CA GLN A 281 -18.10 7.20 26.96
C GLN A 281 -17.86 7.59 25.48
N VAL A 282 -16.76 7.15 24.89
CA VAL A 282 -16.46 7.43 23.48
C VAL A 282 -17.40 6.64 22.57
N SER A 283 -18.16 7.34 21.75
CA SER A 283 -19.03 6.72 20.75
C SER A 283 -18.21 6.17 19.55
N ASP A 284 -18.79 5.20 18.83
CA ASP A 284 -18.22 4.67 17.60
C ASP A 284 -17.96 5.74 16.54
N GLN A 285 -18.79 6.77 16.49
CA GLN A 285 -18.63 7.89 15.57
C GLN A 285 -17.37 8.71 15.93
N GLN A 286 -17.18 9.03 17.21
CA GLN A 286 -16.01 9.77 17.69
C GLN A 286 -14.73 8.95 17.46
N ARG A 287 -14.75 7.66 17.75
CA ARG A 287 -13.63 6.76 17.49
C ARG A 287 -13.30 6.69 15.99
N ARG A 288 -14.33 6.64 15.11
CA ARG A 288 -14.11 6.68 13.64
C ARG A 288 -13.53 8.01 13.19
N ALA A 289 -13.99 9.13 13.74
CA ALA A 289 -13.45 10.45 13.45
C ALA A 289 -11.97 10.57 13.89
N ALA A 290 -11.64 10.11 15.10
CA ALA A 290 -10.26 10.07 15.59
C ALA A 290 -9.37 9.18 14.72
N LYS A 291 -9.87 8.02 14.26
CA LYS A 291 -9.15 7.16 13.32
C LYS A 291 -8.88 7.88 12.00
N ALA A 292 -9.87 8.59 11.46
CA ALA A 292 -9.70 9.35 10.22
C ALA A 292 -8.68 10.49 10.38
N VAL A 293 -8.64 11.17 11.53
CA VAL A 293 -7.65 12.22 11.81
C VAL A 293 -6.26 11.62 12.02
N ASN A 294 -6.13 10.59 12.85
CA ASN A 294 -4.84 9.94 13.12
C ASN A 294 -4.12 9.52 11.82
N PHE A 295 -4.85 8.93 10.88
CA PHE A 295 -4.26 8.58 9.58
C PHE A 295 -4.25 9.76 8.62
N GLY A 296 -5.31 10.57 8.59
CA GLY A 296 -5.42 11.69 7.64
C GLY A 296 -4.30 12.71 7.78
N LEU A 297 -3.92 13.05 9.00
CA LEU A 297 -2.83 14.00 9.27
C LEU A 297 -1.47 13.45 8.81
N LEU A 298 -1.23 12.14 8.96
CA LEU A 298 -0.03 11.50 8.40
C LEU A 298 0.09 11.72 6.88
N TYR A 299 -1.05 11.76 6.18
CA TYR A 299 -1.11 12.00 4.74
C TYR A 299 -1.30 13.47 4.36
N GLY A 300 -1.21 14.38 5.34
CA GLY A 300 -1.38 15.82 5.14
C GLY A 300 -2.81 16.20 4.74
N GLN A 301 -3.80 15.44 5.22
CA GLN A 301 -5.21 15.72 5.01
C GLN A 301 -5.64 16.93 5.85
N GLY A 302 -6.22 17.93 5.21
CA GLY A 302 -6.79 19.09 5.89
C GLY A 302 -8.29 18.91 6.23
N PRO A 303 -8.94 19.97 6.76
CA PRO A 303 -10.33 19.92 7.21
C PRO A 303 -11.34 19.46 6.14
N HIS A 304 -11.12 19.81 4.87
CA HIS A 304 -11.97 19.35 3.77
C HIS A 304 -11.94 17.83 3.60
N GLY A 305 -10.75 17.24 3.60
CA GLY A 305 -10.62 15.80 3.45
C GLY A 305 -11.17 15.05 4.67
N LEU A 306 -10.98 15.59 5.89
CA LEU A 306 -11.56 15.01 7.09
C LEU A 306 -13.09 15.07 7.07
N ALA A 307 -13.67 16.21 6.69
CA ALA A 307 -15.12 16.38 6.55
C ALA A 307 -15.70 15.34 5.56
N GLU A 308 -15.03 15.15 4.41
CA GLU A 308 -15.43 14.17 3.40
C GLU A 308 -15.33 12.71 3.92
N ALA A 309 -14.26 12.38 4.64
CA ALA A 309 -14.03 11.03 5.18
C ALA A 309 -14.97 10.65 6.35
N THR A 310 -15.46 11.64 7.12
CA THR A 310 -16.19 11.40 8.36
C THR A 310 -17.66 11.80 8.29
N GLY A 311 -18.07 12.58 7.28
CA GLY A 311 -19.40 13.20 7.19
C GLY A 311 -19.59 14.39 8.12
N LEU A 312 -18.54 14.89 8.79
CA LEU A 312 -18.58 16.10 9.60
C LEU A 312 -18.73 17.35 8.73
N SER A 313 -19.26 18.43 9.31
CA SER A 313 -19.18 19.74 8.68
C SER A 313 -17.73 20.21 8.60
N TYR A 314 -17.41 21.10 7.65
CA TYR A 314 -16.06 21.68 7.55
C TYR A 314 -15.59 22.35 8.86
N GLY A 315 -16.50 23.07 9.56
CA GLY A 315 -16.20 23.70 10.85
C GLY A 315 -15.85 22.65 11.91
N ALA A 316 -16.69 21.62 12.08
CA ALA A 316 -16.44 20.55 13.04
C ALA A 316 -15.14 19.76 12.72
N ALA A 317 -14.85 19.53 11.44
CA ALA A 317 -13.62 18.89 11.04
C ALA A 317 -12.37 19.76 11.33
N LYS A 318 -12.49 21.07 11.14
CA LYS A 318 -11.44 22.03 11.48
C LYS A 318 -11.20 22.06 12.99
N ASP A 319 -12.27 22.21 13.77
CA ASP A 319 -12.19 22.25 15.24
C ASP A 319 -11.57 20.95 15.79
N PHE A 320 -11.93 19.81 15.19
CA PHE A 320 -11.35 18.51 15.56
C PHE A 320 -9.83 18.44 15.31
N ILE A 321 -9.36 18.96 14.18
CA ILE A 321 -7.92 19.03 13.86
C ILE A 321 -7.21 20.01 14.81
N ASP A 322 -7.81 21.16 15.08
CA ASP A 322 -7.24 22.16 15.99
C ASP A 322 -7.09 21.55 17.41
N GLN A 323 -8.12 20.85 17.91
CA GLN A 323 -8.07 20.14 19.19
C GLN A 323 -7.06 18.99 19.20
N TYR A 324 -6.92 18.26 18.09
CA TYR A 324 -5.90 17.22 17.96
C TYR A 324 -4.49 17.77 18.22
N PHE A 325 -4.16 18.93 17.67
CA PHE A 325 -2.86 19.55 17.88
C PHE A 325 -2.70 20.22 19.28
N VAL A 326 -3.81 20.52 19.96
CA VAL A 326 -3.77 20.89 21.38
C VAL A 326 -3.44 19.67 22.24
N VAL A 327 -4.03 18.52 21.94
CA VAL A 327 -3.79 17.25 22.66
C VAL A 327 -2.40 16.67 22.36
N TYR A 328 -1.93 16.81 21.11
CA TYR A 328 -0.65 16.26 20.63
C TYR A 328 0.23 17.36 20.00
N PRO A 329 0.73 18.32 20.78
CA PRO A 329 1.44 19.50 20.25
C PRO A 329 2.76 19.15 19.55
N ARG A 330 3.47 18.11 20.03
CA ARG A 330 4.73 17.69 19.43
C ARG A 330 4.57 17.16 18.01
N ILE A 331 3.39 16.64 17.64
CA ILE A 331 3.12 16.22 16.26
C ILE A 331 3.09 17.43 15.33
N ALA A 332 2.44 18.54 15.73
CA ALA A 332 2.42 19.77 14.93
C ALA A 332 3.83 20.33 14.73
N GLU A 333 4.64 20.36 15.80
CA GLU A 333 6.03 20.81 15.76
C GLU A 333 6.85 19.93 14.82
N TYR A 334 6.77 18.61 14.97
CA TYR A 334 7.46 17.65 14.08
C TYR A 334 7.10 17.84 12.62
N MET A 335 5.83 18.05 12.29
CA MET A 335 5.41 18.27 10.91
C MET A 335 6.07 19.52 10.30
N ASN A 336 6.18 20.61 11.06
CA ASN A 336 6.87 21.83 10.63
C ASN A 336 8.38 21.59 10.50
N GLU A 337 8.99 20.97 11.49
CA GLU A 337 10.42 20.62 11.50
C GLU A 337 10.79 19.73 10.28
N ALA A 338 9.96 18.75 9.95
CA ALA A 338 10.18 17.87 8.79
C ALA A 338 10.18 18.64 7.47
N VAL A 339 9.24 19.60 7.29
CA VAL A 339 9.20 20.45 6.10
C VAL A 339 10.42 21.37 6.03
N ASP A 340 10.78 22.02 7.14
CA ASP A 340 11.93 22.92 7.20
C ASP A 340 13.26 22.19 6.99
N GLN A 341 13.38 20.98 7.54
CA GLN A 341 14.54 20.13 7.30
C GLN A 341 14.63 19.71 5.83
N ALA A 342 13.51 19.26 5.24
CA ALA A 342 13.48 18.87 3.85
C ALA A 342 13.81 20.05 2.91
N ARG A 343 13.36 21.27 3.25
CA ARG A 343 13.68 22.49 2.50
C ARG A 343 15.18 22.82 2.56
N ARG A 344 15.81 22.67 3.73
CA ARG A 344 17.26 22.91 3.89
C ARG A 344 18.12 21.87 3.18
N LEU A 345 17.70 20.61 3.18
CA LEU A 345 18.49 19.50 2.64
C LEU A 345 18.18 19.19 1.18
N GLY A 346 17.05 19.68 0.65
CA GLY A 346 16.53 19.33 -0.68
C GLY A 346 15.86 17.96 -0.76
N PHE A 347 15.79 17.23 0.37
CA PHE A 347 15.17 15.90 0.44
C PHE A 347 14.59 15.64 1.84
N ALA A 348 13.62 14.73 1.91
CA ALA A 348 13.23 14.07 3.16
C ALA A 348 13.92 12.71 3.28
N ALA A 349 14.10 12.19 4.51
CA ALA A 349 14.78 10.93 4.75
C ALA A 349 14.05 10.08 5.81
N THR A 350 14.18 8.74 5.70
CA THR A 350 13.77 7.79 6.74
C THR A 350 14.78 7.75 7.89
N VAL A 351 14.45 7.06 8.96
CA VAL A 351 15.36 6.83 10.11
C VAL A 351 16.67 6.18 9.65
N TRP A 352 16.64 5.29 8.66
CA TRP A 352 17.83 4.63 8.13
C TRP A 352 18.46 5.32 6.91
N GLY A 353 17.99 6.56 6.60
CA GLY A 353 18.64 7.44 5.63
C GLY A 353 18.16 7.27 4.19
N ARG A 354 17.10 6.47 3.90
CA ARG A 354 16.48 6.45 2.56
C ARG A 354 16.01 7.86 2.21
N ARG A 355 16.32 8.36 1.03
CA ARG A 355 16.05 9.74 0.61
C ARG A 355 15.00 9.82 -0.47
N ARG A 356 14.23 10.89 -0.41
CA ARG A 356 13.39 11.35 -1.51
C ARG A 356 13.67 12.84 -1.74
N TYR A 357 14.18 13.16 -2.92
CA TYR A 357 14.41 14.56 -3.31
C TYR A 357 13.08 15.27 -3.58
N LEU A 358 12.97 16.51 -3.11
CA LEU A 358 11.74 17.31 -3.13
C LEU A 358 12.01 18.69 -3.74
N PRO A 359 12.31 18.79 -5.05
CA PRO A 359 12.64 20.06 -5.70
C PRO A 359 11.48 21.07 -5.71
N ASP A 360 10.25 20.59 -5.51
CA ASP A 360 9.04 21.41 -5.58
C ASP A 360 8.68 22.10 -4.26
N LEU A 361 9.48 21.98 -3.20
CA LEU A 361 9.23 22.61 -1.89
C LEU A 361 9.20 24.14 -1.97
N ASP A 362 9.91 24.74 -2.93
CA ASP A 362 9.95 26.18 -3.15
C ASP A 362 9.17 26.63 -4.41
N SER A 363 8.30 25.75 -4.93
CA SER A 363 7.46 26.05 -6.09
C SER A 363 6.59 27.29 -5.85
N PRO A 364 6.52 28.25 -6.79
CA PRO A 364 5.61 29.38 -6.71
C PRO A 364 4.13 28.94 -6.76
N ASN A 365 3.85 27.78 -7.36
CA ASN A 365 2.52 27.19 -7.36
C ASN A 365 2.20 26.57 -6.01
N GLN A 366 1.23 27.15 -5.31
CA GLN A 366 0.81 26.72 -3.97
C GLN A 366 0.36 25.25 -3.93
N ALA A 367 -0.32 24.76 -4.97
CA ALA A 367 -0.79 23.36 -5.00
C ALA A 367 0.39 22.37 -5.09
N ILE A 368 1.38 22.69 -5.93
CA ILE A 368 2.61 21.90 -6.10
C ILE A 368 3.43 21.93 -4.81
N ARG A 369 3.64 23.12 -4.24
CA ARG A 369 4.38 23.30 -2.98
C ARG A 369 3.73 22.51 -1.83
N ARG A 370 2.40 22.63 -1.62
CA ARG A 370 1.69 21.87 -0.59
C ARG A 370 1.78 20.35 -0.81
N ALA A 371 1.81 19.90 -2.07
CA ALA A 371 2.02 18.49 -2.35
C ALA A 371 3.43 18.03 -1.92
N ALA A 372 4.46 18.84 -2.19
CA ALA A 372 5.83 18.57 -1.76
C ALA A 372 5.98 18.61 -0.22
N GLU A 373 5.34 19.58 0.47
CA GLU A 373 5.30 19.66 1.93
C GLU A 373 4.66 18.40 2.55
N ARG A 374 3.54 17.92 1.99
CA ARG A 374 2.96 16.64 2.42
C ARG A 374 3.92 15.46 2.24
N MET A 375 4.67 15.44 1.15
CA MET A 375 5.67 14.38 0.91
C MET A 375 6.82 14.46 1.92
N ALA A 376 7.22 15.68 2.33
CA ALA A 376 8.25 15.88 3.34
C ALA A 376 7.85 15.33 4.72
N ILE A 377 6.58 15.46 5.09
CA ILE A 377 6.02 14.92 6.34
C ILE A 377 5.85 13.40 6.28
N ASN A 378 5.34 12.89 5.14
CA ASN A 378 4.98 11.48 5.01
C ASN A 378 6.18 10.55 4.88
N LEU A 379 7.22 10.97 4.15
CA LEU A 379 8.32 10.06 3.83
C LEU A 379 9.05 9.54 5.07
N PRO A 380 9.39 10.36 6.07
CA PRO A 380 10.06 9.85 7.27
C PRO A 380 9.25 8.75 7.98
N ILE A 381 7.93 8.81 7.90
CA ILE A 381 7.02 7.85 8.55
C ILE A 381 6.79 6.63 7.67
N GLN A 382 6.21 6.83 6.48
CA GLN A 382 5.90 5.72 5.56
C GLN A 382 7.14 5.02 5.02
N GLY A 383 8.19 5.77 4.74
CA GLY A 383 9.45 5.21 4.28
C GLY A 383 10.13 4.39 5.38
N THR A 384 10.09 4.86 6.63
CA THR A 384 10.61 4.08 7.76
C THR A 384 9.78 2.81 7.98
N ALA A 385 8.45 2.86 7.85
CA ALA A 385 7.62 1.66 7.89
C ALA A 385 7.99 0.67 6.78
N ALA A 386 8.25 1.17 5.56
CA ALA A 386 8.71 0.33 4.46
C ALA A 386 10.10 -0.30 4.72
N ASP A 387 11.02 0.48 5.28
CA ASP A 387 12.35 -0.03 5.65
C ASP A 387 12.25 -1.10 6.74
N ILE A 388 11.45 -0.88 7.78
CA ILE A 388 11.17 -1.85 8.85
C ILE A 388 10.60 -3.15 8.26
N MET A 389 9.60 -3.07 7.38
CA MET A 389 9.03 -4.25 6.73
C MET A 389 10.07 -5.03 5.93
N LYS A 390 10.92 -4.35 5.17
CA LYS A 390 12.00 -4.97 4.40
C LYS A 390 13.01 -5.67 5.31
N ALA A 391 13.42 -5.03 6.39
CA ALA A 391 14.33 -5.62 7.38
C ALA A 391 13.68 -6.83 8.08
N ALA A 392 12.40 -6.74 8.41
CA ALA A 392 11.65 -7.85 8.98
C ALA A 392 11.56 -9.05 8.03
N MET A 393 11.31 -8.81 6.73
CA MET A 393 11.30 -9.87 5.72
C MET A 393 12.64 -10.60 5.64
N ILE A 394 13.76 -9.87 5.70
CA ILE A 394 15.10 -10.47 5.71
C ILE A 394 15.30 -11.32 6.97
N ALA A 395 15.00 -10.76 8.16
CA ALA A 395 15.16 -11.47 9.41
C ALA A 395 14.29 -12.73 9.51
N VAL A 396 13.07 -12.66 8.98
CA VAL A 396 12.14 -13.81 8.94
C VAL A 396 12.61 -14.86 7.94
N ASP A 397 13.04 -14.47 6.73
CA ASP A 397 13.53 -15.41 5.71
C ASP A 397 14.78 -16.16 6.19
N ASP A 398 15.74 -15.44 6.77
CA ASP A 398 16.95 -16.04 7.34
C ASP A 398 16.59 -17.03 8.46
N TRP A 399 15.69 -16.64 9.39
CA TRP A 399 15.26 -17.53 10.45
C TRP A 399 14.50 -18.76 9.93
N LEU A 400 13.65 -18.59 8.92
CA LEU A 400 12.96 -19.73 8.29
C LEU A 400 13.98 -20.69 7.65
N ALA A 401 14.95 -20.17 6.93
CA ALA A 401 16.00 -20.97 6.28
C ALA A 401 16.87 -21.75 7.29
N ASP A 402 17.14 -21.16 8.45
CA ASP A 402 17.92 -21.83 9.52
C ASP A 402 17.13 -22.92 10.27
N ASN A 403 15.81 -22.85 10.27
CA ASN A 403 14.96 -23.72 11.11
C ASN A 403 14.13 -24.73 10.33
N PHE A 404 13.92 -24.55 9.04
CA PHE A 404 13.02 -25.35 8.22
C PHE A 404 13.58 -25.49 6.79
N ASP A 405 13.21 -26.59 6.12
CA ASP A 405 13.34 -26.62 4.67
C ASP A 405 12.18 -25.86 3.98
N GLN A 406 12.36 -25.49 2.71
CA GLN A 406 11.38 -24.69 1.96
C GLN A 406 10.02 -25.37 1.78
N ARG A 407 9.92 -26.70 1.97
CA ARG A 407 8.64 -27.41 1.91
C ARG A 407 7.91 -27.34 3.25
N GLN A 408 8.64 -27.11 4.35
CA GLN A 408 8.08 -27.02 5.70
C GLN A 408 7.58 -25.61 6.03
N ALA A 409 8.28 -24.57 5.58
CA ALA A 409 7.86 -23.18 5.77
C ALA A 409 8.52 -22.27 4.74
N ARG A 410 7.77 -21.32 4.20
CA ARG A 410 8.24 -20.37 3.19
C ARG A 410 7.48 -19.05 3.23
N LEU A 411 8.18 -17.96 3.05
CA LEU A 411 7.59 -16.65 2.81
C LEU A 411 7.01 -16.62 1.39
N ILE A 412 5.76 -16.17 1.22
CA ILE A 412 5.07 -16.22 -0.07
C ILE A 412 4.55 -14.87 -0.56
N LEU A 413 4.09 -13.99 0.33
CA LEU A 413 3.55 -12.68 -0.04
C LEU A 413 3.93 -11.63 0.99
N GLN A 414 4.01 -10.38 0.50
CA GLN A 414 4.04 -9.17 1.31
C GLN A 414 2.96 -8.22 0.78
N ILE A 415 2.09 -7.73 1.68
CA ILE A 415 0.97 -6.85 1.34
C ILE A 415 0.91 -5.72 2.37
N HIS A 416 1.13 -4.47 1.96
CA HIS A 416 1.16 -3.30 2.84
C HIS A 416 2.10 -3.49 4.04
N ASP A 417 1.55 -3.68 5.24
CA ASP A 417 2.30 -3.84 6.50
C ASP A 417 2.23 -5.30 7.01
N GLU A 418 1.90 -6.25 6.11
CA GLU A 418 1.66 -7.68 6.36
C GLU A 418 2.60 -8.56 5.56
N ILE A 419 3.06 -9.67 6.14
CA ILE A 419 3.72 -10.77 5.45
C ILE A 419 2.91 -12.07 5.62
N LEU A 420 2.90 -12.89 4.56
CA LEU A 420 2.27 -14.21 4.56
C LEU A 420 3.31 -15.31 4.46
N ILE A 421 3.21 -16.27 5.36
CA ILE A 421 4.00 -17.51 5.37
C ILE A 421 3.06 -18.69 5.10
N GLU A 422 3.46 -19.59 4.23
CA GLU A 422 2.86 -20.90 4.10
C GLU A 422 3.72 -21.91 4.86
N ALA A 423 3.12 -22.68 5.77
CA ALA A 423 3.86 -23.62 6.60
C ALA A 423 3.09 -24.92 6.81
N ALA A 424 3.83 -26.03 6.97
CA ALA A 424 3.29 -27.31 7.41
C ALA A 424 2.59 -27.13 8.77
N SER A 425 1.41 -27.71 8.92
CA SER A 425 0.53 -27.47 10.08
C SER A 425 1.21 -27.76 11.43
N GLU A 426 2.09 -28.76 11.50
CA GLU A 426 2.85 -29.10 12.71
C GLU A 426 3.99 -28.11 13.04
N LYS A 427 4.30 -27.15 12.14
CA LYS A 427 5.34 -26.14 12.35
C LYS A 427 4.76 -24.77 12.74
N VAL A 428 3.46 -24.58 12.60
CA VAL A 428 2.76 -23.30 12.78
C VAL A 428 3.04 -22.70 14.16
N ASP A 429 2.91 -23.47 15.25
CA ASP A 429 3.11 -22.97 16.62
C ASP A 429 4.53 -22.42 16.84
N LYS A 430 5.56 -23.10 16.29
CA LYS A 430 6.96 -22.63 16.38
C LYS A 430 7.16 -21.32 15.64
N ILE A 431 6.51 -21.15 14.49
CA ILE A 431 6.60 -19.93 13.66
C ILE A 431 5.89 -18.77 14.36
N ILE A 432 4.68 -19.00 14.88
CA ILE A 432 3.91 -17.98 15.62
C ILE A 432 4.65 -17.48 16.86
N ALA A 433 5.36 -18.38 17.55
CA ALA A 433 6.13 -18.01 18.72
C ALA A 433 7.38 -17.15 18.41
N ALA A 434 7.97 -17.29 17.22
CA ALA A 434 9.23 -16.64 16.90
C ALA A 434 9.07 -15.36 16.04
N VAL A 435 8.25 -15.43 14.99
CA VAL A 435 8.20 -14.37 13.96
C VAL A 435 7.79 -13.00 14.50
N PRO A 436 6.79 -12.86 15.42
CA PRO A 436 6.44 -11.52 15.94
C PRO A 436 7.64 -10.82 16.58
N LYS A 437 8.47 -11.55 17.33
CA LYS A 437 9.67 -10.98 17.95
C LYS A 437 10.70 -10.59 16.90
N LEU A 438 10.95 -11.41 15.89
CA LEU A 438 11.85 -11.07 14.78
C LEU A 438 11.41 -9.79 14.07
N MET A 439 10.11 -9.63 13.85
CA MET A 439 9.57 -8.42 13.21
C MET A 439 9.67 -7.18 14.10
N THR A 440 9.48 -7.31 15.40
CA THR A 440 9.53 -6.15 16.32
C THR A 440 10.95 -5.73 16.67
N ASP A 441 11.91 -6.63 16.68
CA ASP A 441 13.29 -6.37 17.12
C ASP A 441 14.18 -5.73 16.03
N VAL A 442 13.65 -5.49 14.82
CA VAL A 442 14.45 -4.89 13.72
C VAL A 442 14.80 -3.42 13.94
N ILE A 443 14.10 -2.73 14.83
CA ILE A 443 14.34 -1.34 15.17
C ILE A 443 13.95 -1.07 16.63
N ASP A 444 14.71 -0.19 17.28
CA ASP A 444 14.37 0.35 18.60
C ASP A 444 13.70 1.73 18.45
N LEU A 445 12.45 1.84 18.88
CA LEU A 445 11.64 3.06 18.86
C LEU A 445 11.11 3.36 20.27
N ALA A 446 10.81 4.63 20.55
CA ALA A 446 10.17 5.02 21.81
C ALA A 446 8.83 4.30 22.06
N VAL A 447 8.16 3.88 20.99
CA VAL A 447 6.97 3.01 21.02
C VAL A 447 7.35 1.68 20.41
N SER A 448 7.33 0.60 21.18
CA SER A 448 7.58 -0.75 20.66
C SER A 448 6.60 -1.12 19.56
N LEU A 449 7.09 -1.77 18.53
CA LEU A 449 6.24 -2.31 17.46
C LEU A 449 5.38 -3.45 18.01
N ALA A 450 4.24 -3.68 17.39
CA ALA A 450 3.35 -4.79 17.72
C ALA A 450 2.91 -5.48 16.45
N VAL A 451 2.82 -6.81 16.49
CA VAL A 451 2.44 -7.67 15.37
C VAL A 451 1.20 -8.48 15.76
N SER A 452 0.18 -8.44 14.94
CA SER A 452 -0.97 -9.33 15.02
C SER A 452 -0.73 -10.57 14.17
N THR A 453 -1.17 -11.73 14.65
CA THR A 453 -0.99 -13.02 13.98
C THR A 453 -2.34 -13.68 13.74
N LYS A 454 -2.53 -14.22 12.55
CA LYS A 454 -3.70 -15.03 12.20
C LYS A 454 -3.26 -16.26 11.40
N THR A 455 -4.07 -17.30 11.44
CA THR A 455 -3.85 -18.55 10.69
C THR A 455 -5.11 -18.97 9.96
N GLY A 456 -4.95 -19.65 8.84
CA GLY A 456 -6.08 -20.15 8.06
C GLY A 456 -5.63 -21.09 6.94
N PHE A 457 -6.59 -21.75 6.29
CA PHE A 457 -6.34 -22.62 5.15
C PHE A 457 -6.48 -21.88 3.82
N ASN A 458 -7.04 -20.70 3.85
CA ASN A 458 -7.13 -19.78 2.72
C ASN A 458 -6.96 -18.32 3.19
N TRP A 459 -6.70 -17.44 2.25
CA TRP A 459 -6.39 -16.04 2.58
C TRP A 459 -7.59 -15.24 3.13
N ALA A 460 -8.83 -15.70 2.94
CA ALA A 460 -10.00 -15.03 3.50
C ALA A 460 -10.20 -15.26 5.00
N GLU A 461 -9.54 -16.28 5.57
CA GLU A 461 -9.57 -16.59 6.99
C GLU A 461 -8.59 -15.73 7.82
N LEU A 462 -7.69 -15.01 7.15
CA LEU A 462 -6.69 -14.10 7.73
C LEU A 462 -7.23 -12.65 7.81
#